data_adc8b14dabf49b624a82e4a8016dc895
#
_entry.id   adc8b14dabf49b624a82e4a8016dc895
#
_cell.length_a   1.000
_cell.length_b   1.000
_cell.length_c   1.000
_cell.angle_alpha   90.00
_cell.angle_beta   90.00
_cell.angle_gamma   90.00
#
_symmetry.space_group_name_H-M   'P 1'
#
loop_
_entity.id
_entity.type
_entity.pdbx_description
1 polymer ?
#
loop_
_entity_poly.entity_id
_entity_poly.type
_entity_poly.pdbx_seq_one_letter_code
_entity_poly.pdbx_strand_id
1 'polypeptide(L)'
;MGLCHGKPIELQRNQSKNNTLSIETDSTQPPNSHTSKTSNFPFYSPSPLPSLFKTSPAISSVSSTPLRIFKRPFPPPSPAKHIRALLARRHGSVKPNEASIPEGSESDIGLDKNFGFSKQFVSHYELGEEVGRGHFGYTCSAKAKKGSLKGQDVAVKVIPKSKMTTAIAIEDVRREVKILRALTGHNNLVQFYDAYEDDDNVYVVMELCKGGELLDRILSRGGKYSEEDAKTVMVQILSVVAYCHLQGVVHRDLKPENFLFTTKEENSPLKAIDFGLSDYVKLDERLNDIVGSAYYVAPEVLHRSYGTEADMWSIGVIAYILLCGSRPFWARTESGIFRAVLKADPSFDEAPWPSLSPEAVDFVKRLLNKDYRKRLTASQALSHPWLANHHDIKIPLDMIVYKLVKAYISSSSLRKSALGALAKTLTVAQLAYLREQFTLLGPSKNGFISMQNFKTAVIKHSTDAMKDSRVLDYVNMISSLQYRKLDFEEFSAVAISVHQLEGMDCWEQHARRAYELFEKDGNRPIMIEELASELGLSPSVPVHVVLQDWIRHSDGKLSFLGFVRLLHGVSSRTFQKA
;
A
#
# COMPACT_ATOMS: atom_id res chain seq x y z
N MET A 1 -36.92 22.00 -48.04
CA MET A 1 -38.36 22.04 -47.85
C MET A 1 -38.66 21.21 -46.62
N GLY A 2 -39.16 21.67 -45.55
CA GLY A 2 -39.80 22.87 -45.07
C GLY A 2 -39.67 22.94 -43.59
N LEU A 3 -39.49 24.11 -43.14
CA LEU A 3 -39.52 24.64 -41.79
C LEU A 3 -40.87 24.35 -41.06
N CYS A 4 -40.87 24.19 -39.77
CA CYS A 4 -41.79 24.89 -38.86
C CYS A 4 -41.22 25.03 -37.45
N HIS A 5 -41.25 26.25 -37.05
CA HIS A 5 -40.93 26.83 -35.73
C HIS A 5 -41.99 26.56 -34.66
N GLY A 6 -41.60 26.60 -33.38
CA GLY A 6 -42.47 26.80 -32.25
C GLY A 6 -41.68 27.17 -31.02
N LYS A 7 -41.79 28.43 -30.59
CA LYS A 7 -41.13 29.09 -29.46
C LYS A 7 -41.92 28.89 -28.12
N PRO A 8 -41.41 29.37 -26.96
CA PRO A 8 -41.67 28.85 -25.62
C PRO A 8 -42.79 29.59 -24.88
N ILE A 9 -43.24 29.04 -23.79
CA ILE A 9 -44.16 29.70 -22.84
C ILE A 9 -43.48 29.83 -21.48
N GLU A 10 -43.31 31.08 -21.08
CA GLU A 10 -43.07 31.58 -19.74
C GLU A 10 -44.39 31.66 -18.93
N LEU A 11 -44.19 31.96 -17.64
CA LEU A 11 -45.14 32.50 -16.63
C LEU A 11 -45.60 31.45 -15.59
N GLN A 12 -45.65 31.68 -14.31
CA GLN A 12 -45.62 32.91 -13.47
C GLN A 12 -45.38 32.52 -12.01
N ARG A 13 -44.72 33.46 -11.30
CA ARG A 13 -44.68 33.56 -9.83
C ARG A 13 -46.07 33.74 -9.22
N ASN A 14 -46.28 33.18 -8.02
CA ASN A 14 -47.14 33.81 -7.04
C ASN A 14 -46.60 33.63 -5.64
N GLN A 15 -46.40 34.78 -4.99
CA GLN A 15 -46.16 35.01 -3.57
C GLN A 15 -47.50 35.14 -2.82
N SER A 16 -47.58 34.69 -1.60
CA SER A 16 -48.23 35.38 -0.46
C SER A 16 -48.07 34.54 0.80
N LYS A 17 -47.41 35.07 1.77
CA LYS A 17 -47.73 35.93 2.91
C LYS A 17 -48.11 35.15 4.17
N ASN A 18 -47.24 35.31 5.13
CA ASN A 18 -47.38 35.53 6.57
C ASN A 18 -48.62 35.03 7.31
N ASN A 19 -48.38 34.31 8.40
CA ASN A 19 -48.86 34.83 9.71
C ASN A 19 -48.07 34.26 10.89
N THR A 20 -47.61 35.20 11.69
CA THR A 20 -47.00 35.13 13.02
C THR A 20 -48.09 34.84 14.07
N LEU A 21 -47.81 34.04 15.07
CA LEU A 21 -48.36 34.20 16.42
C LEU A 21 -47.41 33.56 17.45
N SER A 22 -46.89 34.42 18.28
CA SER A 22 -46.22 34.22 19.54
C SER A 22 -47.23 33.92 20.66
N ILE A 23 -46.81 33.28 21.75
CA ILE A 23 -47.14 33.48 23.16
C ILE A 23 -46.45 32.38 23.98
N GLU A 24 -45.44 32.77 24.76
CA GLU A 24 -45.23 32.90 26.22
C GLU A 24 -45.22 31.62 27.07
N THR A 25 -44.04 31.39 27.66
CA THR A 25 -43.66 31.19 29.08
C THR A 25 -44.62 30.41 30.01
N ASP A 26 -44.12 29.38 30.68
CA ASP A 26 -43.90 29.49 32.12
C ASP A 26 -43.02 28.35 32.70
N SER A 27 -42.34 28.75 33.78
CA SER A 27 -41.39 28.07 34.62
C SER A 27 -42.05 27.08 35.60
N THR A 28 -41.34 26.02 36.01
CA THR A 28 -41.15 25.66 37.43
C THR A 28 -40.29 24.40 37.63
N GLN A 29 -39.31 24.51 38.49
CA GLN A 29 -38.58 23.45 39.19
C GLN A 29 -39.18 23.22 40.58
N PRO A 30 -38.59 22.31 41.44
CA PRO A 30 -38.72 20.84 41.56
C PRO A 30 -39.48 20.43 42.86
N PRO A 31 -39.49 19.21 43.40
CA PRO A 31 -38.51 18.79 44.39
C PRO A 31 -38.25 17.25 44.56
N ASN A 32 -37.06 16.99 45.11
CA ASN A 32 -36.49 15.92 45.92
C ASN A 32 -37.34 14.75 46.43
N SER A 33 -36.78 13.53 46.42
CA SER A 33 -36.21 12.81 47.59
C SER A 33 -36.54 11.31 47.70
N HIS A 34 -35.55 10.60 48.19
CA HIS A 34 -35.52 9.36 49.02
C HIS A 34 -35.30 7.99 48.39
N THR A 35 -34.09 7.50 48.64
CA THR A 35 -33.67 6.37 49.51
C THR A 35 -34.06 4.96 49.00
N SER A 36 -33.28 3.95 49.04
CA SER A 36 -32.12 3.39 49.67
C SER A 36 -32.09 1.86 49.44
N LYS A 37 -30.91 1.24 49.46
CA LYS A 37 -30.44 0.02 50.13
C LYS A 37 -29.63 -0.88 49.20
N THR A 38 -28.35 -0.90 49.33
CA THR A 38 -27.38 -1.76 50.10
C THR A 38 -27.44 -3.28 49.91
N SER A 39 -26.31 -3.86 49.50
CA SER A 39 -25.56 -4.98 50.08
C SER A 39 -24.26 -5.17 49.30
N ASN A 40 -23.07 -4.87 49.78
CA ASN A 40 -22.11 -5.56 50.64
C ASN A 40 -21.62 -6.92 50.06
N PHE A 41 -20.39 -7.13 49.81
CA PHE A 41 -19.00 -7.17 50.28
C PHE A 41 -18.30 -8.45 49.79
N PRO A 42 -16.99 -8.81 49.95
CA PRO A 42 -15.84 -8.08 50.46
C PRO A 42 -14.48 -8.22 49.72
N PHE A 43 -13.61 -7.27 49.93
CA PHE A 43 -12.19 -7.20 50.28
C PHE A 43 -11.15 -8.24 49.84
N TYR A 44 -10.03 -7.75 49.31
CA TYR A 44 -8.68 -7.91 49.89
C TYR A 44 -7.72 -6.82 49.38
N SER A 45 -7.06 -6.15 50.30
CA SER A 45 -5.89 -5.24 50.21
C SER A 45 -5.03 -5.59 51.47
N PRO A 46 -3.84 -5.07 51.77
CA PRO A 46 -2.80 -4.33 51.09
C PRO A 46 -1.33 -4.55 51.57
N SER A 47 -0.36 -3.86 50.93
CA SER A 47 0.82 -3.12 51.52
C SER A 47 2.07 -3.85 51.99
N PRO A 48 3.24 -3.22 52.29
CA PRO A 48 3.65 -1.84 52.07
C PRO A 48 5.13 -1.61 51.58
N LEU A 49 5.46 -0.32 51.41
CA LEU A 49 6.71 0.36 51.13
C LEU A 49 7.90 0.09 52.09
N PRO A 50 9.14 0.57 51.76
CA PRO A 50 9.56 1.80 52.37
C PRO A 50 10.30 2.85 51.48
N SER A 51 10.14 4.08 51.91
CA SER A 51 10.69 5.35 51.50
C SER A 51 12.14 5.55 51.90
N LEU A 52 12.86 6.47 51.22
CA LEU A 52 13.83 7.42 51.84
C LEU A 52 14.26 8.57 50.86
N PHE A 53 13.85 9.79 51.23
CA PHE A 53 14.53 11.08 51.32
C PHE A 53 15.20 11.73 50.06
N LYS A 54 15.13 13.02 49.74
CA LYS A 54 14.86 14.28 50.48
C LYS A 54 14.57 15.45 49.52
N THR A 55 13.65 16.31 49.92
CA THR A 55 13.54 17.79 49.89
C THR A 55 13.85 18.63 48.67
N SER A 56 12.83 19.41 48.38
CA SER A 56 12.41 20.60 47.66
C SER A 56 13.40 21.77 47.50
N PRO A 57 13.09 22.86 46.72
CA PRO A 57 11.83 23.59 46.73
C PRO A 57 11.23 24.01 45.38
N ALA A 58 9.99 24.45 45.44
CA ALA A 58 9.11 24.94 44.41
C ALA A 58 9.55 26.24 43.75
N ILE A 59 9.35 26.32 42.41
CA ILE A 59 9.04 27.55 41.69
C ILE A 59 7.95 27.25 40.68
N SER A 60 6.85 27.96 40.78
CA SER A 60 5.71 28.00 39.88
C SER A 60 6.11 28.48 38.49
N SER A 61 5.72 27.76 37.44
CA SER A 61 5.56 28.34 36.10
C SER A 61 4.59 27.51 35.25
N VAL A 62 3.55 28.16 34.89
CA VAL A 62 2.67 28.07 33.72
C VAL A 62 2.95 26.91 32.75
N SER A 63 1.94 26.05 32.63
CA SER A 63 1.86 25.00 31.61
C SER A 63 1.75 25.60 30.22
N SER A 64 2.85 25.59 29.49
CA SER A 64 2.84 25.63 28.02
C SER A 64 3.39 24.30 27.53
N THR A 65 2.52 23.53 26.91
CA THR A 65 2.88 22.31 26.17
C THR A 65 3.87 22.69 25.08
N PRO A 66 5.08 22.16 25.03
CA PRO A 66 5.98 22.48 23.93
C PRO A 66 5.48 21.77 22.67
N LEU A 67 5.10 22.56 21.67
CA LEU A 67 5.08 22.17 20.27
C LEU A 67 6.41 21.43 19.98
N ARG A 68 6.35 20.13 19.74
CA ARG A 68 7.50 19.31 19.34
C ARG A 68 7.94 19.77 17.95
N ILE A 69 8.83 20.76 17.90
CA ILE A 69 9.54 21.18 16.69
C ILE A 69 10.34 19.98 16.20
N PHE A 70 10.01 19.48 15.02
CA PHE A 70 10.82 18.53 14.27
C PHE A 70 12.17 19.21 13.94
N LYS A 71 13.17 19.07 14.81
CA LYS A 71 14.55 19.27 14.41
C LYS A 71 14.89 18.12 13.47
N ARG A 72 15.42 18.41 12.26
CA ARG A 72 15.93 17.40 11.34
C ARG A 72 16.77 16.40 12.13
N PRO A 73 16.33 15.14 12.33
CA PRO A 73 17.23 14.11 12.83
C PRO A 73 18.17 13.76 11.68
N PHE A 74 19.42 13.46 12.00
CA PHE A 74 20.34 12.81 11.08
C PHE A 74 19.62 11.68 10.33
N PRO A 75 19.93 11.46 9.03
CA PRO A 75 19.32 10.35 8.31
C PRO A 75 19.52 9.07 9.13
N PRO A 76 18.47 8.28 9.34
CA PRO A 76 18.58 7.07 10.14
C PRO A 76 19.63 6.15 9.52
N PRO A 77 20.50 5.52 10.32
CA PRO A 77 21.45 4.54 9.81
C PRO A 77 20.66 3.44 9.08
N SER A 78 21.21 2.98 7.95
CA SER A 78 20.59 1.91 7.15
C SER A 78 20.16 0.74 8.03
N PRO A 79 18.89 0.32 7.99
CA PRO A 79 18.35 -0.73 8.87
C PRO A 79 19.08 -2.08 8.74
N ALA A 80 19.72 -2.33 7.60
CA ALA A 80 20.30 -3.61 7.25
C ALA A 80 21.35 -4.14 8.25
N LYS A 81 22.18 -3.28 8.84
CA LYS A 81 23.21 -3.73 9.81
C LYS A 81 22.63 -4.07 11.18
N HIS A 82 21.70 -3.26 11.70
CA HIS A 82 21.12 -3.45 13.04
C HIS A 82 20.08 -4.56 13.08
N ILE A 83 19.27 -4.69 12.03
CA ILE A 83 18.27 -5.75 11.93
C ILE A 83 18.92 -7.12 11.81
N ARG A 84 20.03 -7.25 11.06
CA ARG A 84 20.83 -8.49 11.05
C ARG A 84 21.28 -8.91 12.45
N ALA A 85 21.74 -7.97 13.27
CA ALA A 85 22.16 -8.25 14.63
C ALA A 85 21.02 -8.65 15.58
N LEU A 86 19.83 -8.05 15.42
CA LEU A 86 18.64 -8.37 16.22
C LEU A 86 18.02 -9.72 15.86
N LEU A 87 17.97 -10.05 14.58
CA LEU A 87 17.42 -11.33 14.10
C LEU A 87 18.38 -12.49 14.40
N ALA A 88 19.70 -12.27 14.33
CA ALA A 88 20.70 -13.25 14.74
C ALA A 88 20.60 -13.60 16.24
N ARG A 89 20.20 -12.66 17.10
CA ARG A 89 19.97 -12.91 18.54
C ARG A 89 18.67 -13.64 18.84
N ARG A 90 17.69 -13.62 17.95
CA ARG A 90 16.35 -14.23 18.16
C ARG A 90 16.27 -15.68 17.68
N HIS A 91 17.08 -16.07 16.72
CA HIS A 91 17.29 -17.46 16.32
C HIS A 91 18.55 -17.92 17.04
N GLY A 92 18.36 -18.55 18.20
CA GLY A 92 19.43 -19.13 19.01
C GLY A 92 20.46 -19.83 18.11
N SER A 93 21.72 -19.56 18.33
CA SER A 93 22.86 -19.96 17.54
C SER A 93 22.83 -21.43 17.17
N VAL A 94 22.42 -21.73 15.96
CA VAL A 94 22.96 -22.88 15.25
C VAL A 94 24.23 -22.37 14.61
N LYS A 95 25.37 -22.69 15.21
CA LYS A 95 26.66 -22.49 14.54
C LYS A 95 26.61 -23.21 13.21
N PRO A 96 26.85 -22.57 12.06
CA PRO A 96 27.15 -23.30 10.84
C PRO A 96 28.41 -24.12 11.14
N ASN A 97 28.39 -25.41 10.87
CA ASN A 97 29.58 -26.23 10.80
C ASN A 97 30.58 -25.50 9.89
N GLU A 98 31.69 -25.07 10.45
CA GLU A 98 32.88 -24.70 9.71
C GLU A 98 33.40 -25.95 9.00
N ALA A 99 32.84 -26.24 7.82
CA ALA A 99 33.56 -27.00 6.84
C ALA A 99 34.63 -26.05 6.29
N SER A 100 35.87 -26.31 6.67
CA SER A 100 37.06 -25.66 6.15
C SER A 100 37.03 -25.70 4.61
N ILE A 101 36.76 -24.56 4.00
CA ILE A 101 37.03 -24.32 2.59
C ILE A 101 38.57 -24.18 2.48
N PRO A 102 39.26 -24.89 1.60
CA PRO A 102 40.69 -24.73 1.39
C PRO A 102 40.94 -23.28 0.95
N GLU A 103 41.88 -22.62 1.57
CA GLU A 103 42.47 -21.37 1.09
C GLU A 103 43.18 -21.63 -0.25
N GLY A 104 42.39 -21.58 -1.33
CA GLY A 104 42.85 -21.39 -2.68
C GLY A 104 42.96 -19.88 -2.89
N SER A 105 44.13 -19.40 -3.26
CA SER A 105 44.41 -18.03 -3.65
C SER A 105 43.32 -17.53 -4.61
N GLU A 106 42.35 -16.77 -4.10
CA GLU A 106 41.51 -15.93 -4.94
C GLU A 106 42.43 -14.83 -5.50
N SER A 107 42.79 -14.99 -6.77
CA SER A 107 43.28 -13.90 -7.58
C SER A 107 42.26 -12.77 -7.47
N ASP A 108 42.73 -11.60 -7.15
CA ASP A 108 42.06 -10.31 -7.09
C ASP A 108 41.42 -10.03 -8.49
N ILE A 109 40.34 -10.69 -8.82
CA ILE A 109 39.50 -10.35 -9.98
C ILE A 109 38.77 -9.10 -9.53
N GLY A 110 39.35 -7.93 -9.85
CA GLY A 110 38.79 -6.63 -9.52
C GLY A 110 37.34 -6.56 -9.98
N LEU A 111 36.46 -6.07 -9.10
CA LEU A 111 35.03 -5.85 -9.42
C LEU A 111 34.90 -5.02 -10.69
N ASP A 112 34.17 -5.54 -11.69
CA ASP A 112 33.89 -4.79 -12.91
C ASP A 112 32.91 -3.66 -12.62
N LYS A 113 33.43 -2.44 -12.56
CA LYS A 113 32.70 -1.19 -12.33
C LYS A 113 32.40 -0.45 -13.64
N ASN A 114 32.46 -1.12 -14.77
CA ASN A 114 32.06 -0.59 -16.06
C ASN A 114 30.53 -0.79 -16.24
N PHE A 115 29.81 0.30 -16.47
CA PHE A 115 28.35 0.30 -16.65
C PHE A 115 27.97 0.32 -18.13
N GLY A 116 28.91 0.61 -19.04
CA GLY A 116 28.66 0.72 -20.48
C GLY A 116 27.93 2.00 -20.86
N PHE A 117 27.95 3.02 -19.98
CA PHE A 117 27.37 4.32 -20.29
C PHE A 117 28.33 5.21 -21.07
N SER A 118 27.81 6.28 -21.70
CA SER A 118 28.62 7.25 -22.41
C SER A 118 29.62 7.94 -21.48
N LYS A 119 30.89 8.09 -21.94
CA LYS A 119 31.95 8.80 -21.18
C LYS A 119 31.99 10.30 -21.44
N GLN A 120 31.01 10.85 -22.19
CA GLN A 120 31.04 12.24 -22.62
C GLN A 120 30.26 13.19 -21.69
N PHE A 121 30.15 12.91 -20.41
CA PHE A 121 29.37 13.71 -19.46
C PHE A 121 29.78 15.19 -19.48
N VAL A 122 31.06 15.50 -19.29
CA VAL A 122 31.60 16.88 -19.20
C VAL A 122 31.38 17.69 -20.48
N SER A 123 31.29 17.02 -21.65
CA SER A 123 31.01 17.70 -22.90
C SER A 123 29.52 18.08 -23.07
N HIS A 124 28.62 17.40 -22.35
CA HIS A 124 27.17 17.62 -22.44
C HIS A 124 26.60 18.44 -21.29
N TYR A 125 27.21 18.37 -20.11
CA TYR A 125 26.70 19.03 -18.90
C TYR A 125 27.81 19.77 -18.15
N GLU A 126 27.42 20.81 -17.45
CA GLU A 126 28.25 21.56 -16.52
C GLU A 126 27.60 21.44 -15.13
N LEU A 127 28.32 20.81 -14.19
CA LEU A 127 27.87 20.66 -12.82
C LEU A 127 27.86 22.01 -12.10
N GLY A 128 26.79 22.27 -11.38
CA GLY A 128 26.60 23.40 -10.49
C GLY A 128 26.66 22.98 -9.01
N GLU A 129 25.82 23.62 -8.20
CA GLU A 129 25.79 23.41 -6.75
C GLU A 129 25.17 22.07 -6.37
N GLU A 130 25.61 21.50 -5.23
CA GLU A 130 24.98 20.35 -4.62
C GLU A 130 23.60 20.75 -4.09
N VAL A 131 22.56 20.04 -4.54
CA VAL A 131 21.17 20.29 -4.18
C VAL A 131 20.60 19.21 -3.26
N GLY A 132 21.29 18.09 -3.10
CA GLY A 132 20.86 17.00 -2.23
C GLY A 132 21.92 15.93 -2.04
N ARG A 133 21.79 15.15 -0.97
CA ARG A 133 22.71 14.05 -0.66
C ARG A 133 21.94 12.78 -0.28
N GLY A 134 22.15 11.72 -1.04
CA GLY A 134 21.56 10.41 -0.82
C GLY A 134 22.52 9.37 -0.26
N HIS A 135 22.05 8.15 -0.13
CA HIS A 135 22.81 7.02 0.44
C HIS A 135 24.05 6.66 -0.41
N PHE A 136 23.91 6.63 -1.73
CA PHE A 136 24.97 6.18 -2.64
C PHE A 136 25.84 7.33 -3.18
N GLY A 137 25.36 8.57 -3.11
CA GLY A 137 26.05 9.71 -3.72
C GLY A 137 25.45 11.04 -3.31
N TYR A 138 25.60 12.02 -4.18
CA TYR A 138 25.03 13.35 -4.03
C TYR A 138 24.42 13.82 -5.34
N THR A 139 23.52 14.77 -5.29
CA THR A 139 22.84 15.34 -6.46
C THR A 139 23.22 16.79 -6.61
N CYS A 140 23.68 17.17 -7.80
CA CYS A 140 23.97 18.56 -8.16
C CYS A 140 22.93 19.08 -9.16
N SER A 141 22.69 20.39 -9.12
CA SER A 141 22.17 21.08 -10.29
C SER A 141 23.19 21.02 -11.42
N ALA A 142 22.76 21.03 -12.66
CA ALA A 142 23.67 21.09 -13.80
C ALA A 142 23.01 21.82 -14.96
N LYS A 143 23.83 22.40 -15.85
CA LYS A 143 23.35 23.04 -17.07
C LYS A 143 23.70 22.20 -18.29
N ALA A 144 22.70 21.90 -19.10
CA ALA A 144 22.91 21.18 -20.34
C ALA A 144 23.56 22.11 -21.41
N LYS A 145 24.71 21.67 -21.95
CA LYS A 145 25.48 22.40 -22.96
C LYS A 145 25.11 21.99 -24.40
N LYS A 146 24.62 20.77 -24.58
CA LYS A 146 24.33 20.17 -25.89
C LYS A 146 23.02 19.36 -25.88
N GLY A 147 22.59 18.94 -27.07
CA GLY A 147 21.40 18.08 -27.24
C GLY A 147 20.09 18.84 -27.16
N SER A 148 18.99 18.07 -27.01
CA SER A 148 17.61 18.59 -26.89
C SER A 148 17.37 19.43 -25.65
N LEU A 149 18.16 19.21 -24.61
CA LEU A 149 18.07 19.91 -23.31
C LEU A 149 18.98 21.17 -23.26
N LYS A 150 19.66 21.54 -24.35
CA LYS A 150 20.61 22.66 -24.32
C LYS A 150 20.04 23.91 -23.66
N GLY A 151 20.74 24.45 -22.71
CA GLY A 151 20.37 25.63 -21.91
C GLY A 151 19.41 25.36 -20.75
N GLN A 152 18.87 24.15 -20.61
CA GLN A 152 18.01 23.77 -19.49
C GLN A 152 18.84 23.40 -18.25
N ASP A 153 18.25 23.65 -17.09
CA ASP A 153 18.76 23.17 -15.81
C ASP A 153 18.24 21.74 -15.57
N VAL A 154 19.14 20.85 -15.16
CA VAL A 154 18.85 19.44 -14.85
C VAL A 154 19.41 19.07 -13.47
N ALA A 155 18.94 17.98 -12.90
CA ALA A 155 19.55 17.35 -11.73
C ALA A 155 20.47 16.21 -12.18
N VAL A 156 21.64 16.10 -11.55
CA VAL A 156 22.59 15.03 -11.81
C VAL A 156 22.94 14.34 -10.49
N LYS A 157 22.50 13.09 -10.35
CA LYS A 157 22.92 12.23 -9.23
C LYS A 157 24.31 11.68 -9.56
N VAL A 158 25.31 12.05 -8.76
CA VAL A 158 26.70 11.62 -8.89
C VAL A 158 26.95 10.48 -7.91
N ILE A 159 27.32 9.32 -8.42
CA ILE A 159 27.54 8.10 -7.62
C ILE A 159 29.00 7.68 -7.76
N PRO A 160 29.85 7.93 -6.73
CA PRO A 160 31.26 7.54 -6.77
C PRO A 160 31.44 6.03 -6.86
N LYS A 161 32.21 5.55 -7.84
CA LYS A 161 32.56 4.12 -8.01
C LYS A 161 33.37 3.58 -6.83
N SER A 162 34.04 4.45 -6.08
CA SER A 162 34.73 4.10 -4.82
C SER A 162 33.79 3.62 -3.72
N LYS A 163 32.52 4.05 -3.72
CA LYS A 163 31.48 3.58 -2.79
C LYS A 163 30.89 2.21 -3.15
N MET A 164 31.10 1.74 -4.36
CA MET A 164 30.61 0.45 -4.85
C MET A 164 31.63 -0.63 -4.51
N THR A 165 31.63 -1.10 -3.26
CA THR A 165 32.62 -2.07 -2.74
C THR A 165 32.19 -3.52 -2.92
N THR A 166 30.99 -3.78 -3.43
CA THR A 166 30.43 -5.12 -3.66
C THR A 166 29.76 -5.23 -5.02
N ALA A 167 29.71 -6.43 -5.59
CA ALA A 167 28.95 -6.69 -6.82
C ALA A 167 27.48 -6.31 -6.69
N ILE A 168 26.90 -6.47 -5.49
CA ILE A 168 25.51 -6.09 -5.19
C ILE A 168 25.34 -4.58 -5.35
N ALA A 169 26.25 -3.77 -4.80
CA ALA A 169 26.16 -2.31 -4.92
C ALA A 169 26.29 -1.82 -6.37
N ILE A 170 27.07 -2.51 -7.19
CA ILE A 170 27.18 -2.21 -8.63
C ILE A 170 25.87 -2.55 -9.33
N GLU A 171 25.30 -3.71 -9.04
CA GLU A 171 24.04 -4.15 -9.65
C GLU A 171 22.86 -3.29 -9.19
N ASP A 172 22.85 -2.80 -7.96
CA ASP A 172 21.83 -1.86 -7.47
C ASP A 172 21.83 -0.56 -8.30
N VAL A 173 23.00 -0.02 -8.63
CA VAL A 173 23.09 1.18 -9.49
C VAL A 173 22.65 0.88 -10.93
N ARG A 174 23.03 -0.28 -11.49
CA ARG A 174 22.54 -0.69 -12.81
C ARG A 174 21.02 -0.80 -12.85
N ARG A 175 20.46 -1.41 -11.81
CA ARG A 175 19.02 -1.61 -11.65
C ARG A 175 18.29 -0.27 -11.49
N GLU A 176 18.80 0.67 -10.67
CA GLU A 176 18.24 2.01 -10.53
C GLU A 176 18.11 2.71 -11.88
N VAL A 177 19.19 2.76 -12.65
CA VAL A 177 19.18 3.39 -13.99
C VAL A 177 18.20 2.71 -14.94
N LYS A 178 18.16 1.36 -14.90
CA LYS A 178 17.26 0.58 -15.76
C LYS A 178 15.79 0.83 -15.42
N ILE A 179 15.45 0.88 -14.13
CA ILE A 179 14.10 1.17 -13.65
C ILE A 179 13.70 2.60 -14.03
N LEU A 180 14.53 3.61 -13.74
CA LEU A 180 14.25 5.01 -14.07
C LEU A 180 14.02 5.20 -15.56
N ARG A 181 14.86 4.59 -16.41
CA ARG A 181 14.72 4.64 -17.88
C ARG A 181 13.40 4.02 -18.34
N ALA A 182 13.03 2.87 -17.77
CA ALA A 182 11.83 2.15 -18.17
C ALA A 182 10.53 2.82 -17.70
N LEU A 183 10.56 3.51 -16.56
CA LEU A 183 9.39 4.14 -15.95
C LEU A 183 9.21 5.61 -16.35
N THR A 184 10.16 6.20 -17.03
CA THR A 184 10.12 7.62 -17.42
C THR A 184 8.86 7.95 -18.26
N GLY A 185 8.33 9.18 -18.08
CA GLY A 185 7.13 9.66 -18.79
C GLY A 185 5.85 9.71 -17.95
N HIS A 186 5.83 9.17 -16.72
CA HIS A 186 4.71 9.37 -15.80
C HIS A 186 4.78 10.77 -15.16
N ASN A 187 3.61 11.47 -15.07
CA ASN A 187 3.55 12.86 -14.61
C ASN A 187 4.09 13.06 -13.19
N ASN A 188 3.92 12.08 -12.30
CA ASN A 188 4.35 12.15 -10.91
C ASN A 188 5.63 11.34 -10.64
N LEU A 189 6.41 11.00 -11.67
CA LEU A 189 7.74 10.40 -11.55
C LEU A 189 8.77 11.37 -12.14
N VAL A 190 9.93 11.45 -11.51
CA VAL A 190 11.04 12.26 -12.01
C VAL A 190 11.43 11.79 -13.40
N GLN A 191 11.51 12.73 -14.36
CA GLN A 191 11.90 12.41 -15.73
C GLN A 191 13.37 12.03 -15.78
N PHE A 192 13.67 10.82 -16.22
CA PHE A 192 15.03 10.39 -16.55
C PHE A 192 15.41 10.88 -17.95
N TYR A 193 16.60 11.43 -18.10
CA TYR A 193 17.10 11.89 -19.39
C TYR A 193 18.18 10.98 -19.95
N ASP A 194 19.24 10.72 -19.18
CA ASP A 194 20.36 9.89 -19.63
C ASP A 194 21.25 9.45 -18.46
N ALA A 195 22.18 8.53 -18.73
CA ALA A 195 23.21 8.12 -17.79
C ALA A 195 24.60 8.15 -18.45
N TYR A 196 25.58 8.60 -17.70
CA TYR A 196 26.99 8.70 -18.10
C TYR A 196 27.88 8.08 -17.05
N GLU A 197 29.12 7.79 -17.43
CA GLU A 197 30.16 7.36 -16.51
C GLU A 197 31.54 7.93 -16.90
N ASP A 198 32.41 8.05 -15.93
CA ASP A 198 33.85 8.19 -16.13
C ASP A 198 34.59 7.13 -15.26
N ASP A 199 35.85 7.30 -15.05
CA ASP A 199 36.67 6.34 -14.29
C ASP A 199 36.29 6.33 -12.80
N ASP A 200 35.82 7.47 -12.25
CA ASP A 200 35.52 7.66 -10.85
C ASP A 200 34.04 7.63 -10.48
N ASN A 201 33.14 8.00 -11.41
CA ASN A 201 31.73 8.23 -11.10
C ASN A 201 30.77 7.65 -12.14
N VAL A 202 29.54 7.43 -11.70
CA VAL A 202 28.35 7.27 -12.54
C VAL A 202 27.48 8.51 -12.36
N TYR A 203 26.96 9.05 -13.46
CA TYR A 203 26.10 10.24 -13.51
C TYR A 203 24.73 9.87 -14.02
N VAL A 204 23.67 10.11 -13.23
CA VAL A 204 22.29 9.91 -13.62
C VAL A 204 21.64 11.27 -13.81
N VAL A 205 21.27 11.60 -15.05
CA VAL A 205 20.72 12.93 -15.42
C VAL A 205 19.19 12.86 -15.42
N MET A 206 18.56 13.76 -14.67
CA MET A 206 17.13 13.77 -14.42
C MET A 206 16.57 15.19 -14.41
N GLU A 207 15.25 15.30 -14.39
CA GLU A 207 14.49 16.53 -14.17
C GLU A 207 14.90 17.19 -12.84
N LEU A 208 15.11 18.51 -12.87
CA LEU A 208 15.42 19.30 -11.68
C LEU A 208 14.12 19.81 -11.04
N CYS A 209 13.77 19.28 -9.88
CA CYS A 209 12.65 19.72 -9.06
C CYS A 209 13.09 20.82 -8.10
N LYS A 210 12.55 22.04 -8.26
CA LYS A 210 12.95 23.25 -7.50
C LYS A 210 12.00 23.60 -6.34
N GLY A 211 10.93 22.83 -6.15
CA GLY A 211 9.85 23.12 -5.19
C GLY A 211 10.09 22.64 -3.77
N GLY A 212 11.18 21.89 -3.52
CA GLY A 212 11.52 21.33 -2.22
C GLY A 212 10.80 20.00 -1.93
N GLU A 213 11.12 19.43 -0.79
CA GLU A 213 10.59 18.13 -0.33
C GLU A 213 9.15 18.27 0.20
N LEU A 214 8.37 17.19 0.05
CA LEU A 214 7.05 17.11 0.69
C LEU A 214 7.15 17.27 2.21
N LEU A 215 8.22 16.72 2.84
CA LEU A 215 8.45 16.89 4.28
C LEU A 215 8.61 18.37 4.67
N ASP A 216 9.40 19.15 3.92
CA ASP A 216 9.60 20.58 4.20
C ASP A 216 8.28 21.35 4.08
N ARG A 217 7.43 20.99 3.10
CA ARG A 217 6.11 21.62 2.93
C ARG A 217 5.14 21.23 4.04
N ILE A 218 5.17 19.98 4.53
CA ILE A 218 4.41 19.57 5.73
C ILE A 218 4.81 20.43 6.93
N LEU A 219 6.13 20.57 7.16
CA LEU A 219 6.65 21.34 8.30
C LEU A 219 6.30 22.83 8.22
N SER A 220 6.39 23.44 7.04
CA SER A 220 6.06 24.85 6.82
C SER A 220 4.58 25.17 7.01
N ARG A 221 3.69 24.18 6.88
CA ARG A 221 2.24 24.27 7.13
C ARG A 221 1.83 23.97 8.58
N GLY A 222 2.77 24.02 9.52
CA GLY A 222 2.51 23.73 10.93
C GLY A 222 2.44 22.23 11.26
N GLY A 223 3.02 21.39 10.39
CA GLY A 223 3.21 19.95 10.62
C GLY A 223 2.14 19.03 10.06
N LYS A 224 1.03 19.54 9.53
CA LYS A 224 -0.06 18.74 8.92
C LYS A 224 -0.78 19.49 7.79
N TYR A 225 -1.54 18.73 7.03
CA TYR A 225 -2.39 19.22 5.94
C TYR A 225 -3.86 19.22 6.36
N SER A 226 -4.70 20.02 5.67
CA SER A 226 -6.14 19.81 5.66
C SER A 226 -6.47 18.48 4.94
N GLU A 227 -7.65 17.91 5.16
CA GLU A 227 -8.04 16.70 4.44
C GLU A 227 -8.00 16.91 2.92
N GLU A 228 -8.45 18.06 2.42
CA GLU A 228 -8.52 18.34 0.99
C GLU A 228 -7.13 18.46 0.35
N ASP A 229 -6.22 19.15 1.02
CA ASP A 229 -4.83 19.23 0.56
C ASP A 229 -4.13 17.86 0.64
N ALA A 230 -4.42 17.08 1.69
CA ALA A 230 -3.91 15.72 1.84
C ALA A 230 -4.39 14.80 0.71
N LYS A 231 -5.66 14.89 0.30
CA LYS A 231 -6.19 14.13 -0.84
C LYS A 231 -5.43 14.46 -2.12
N THR A 232 -5.20 15.74 -2.41
CA THR A 232 -4.44 16.20 -3.59
C THR A 232 -3.04 15.58 -3.66
N VAL A 233 -2.35 15.53 -2.53
CA VAL A 233 -1.03 14.90 -2.42
C VAL A 233 -1.12 13.38 -2.58
N MET A 234 -2.09 12.75 -1.89
CA MET A 234 -2.25 11.30 -1.89
C MET A 234 -2.62 10.75 -3.26
N VAL A 235 -3.45 11.45 -4.03
CA VAL A 235 -3.77 11.05 -5.42
C VAL A 235 -2.52 10.99 -6.29
N GLN A 236 -1.62 11.97 -6.18
CA GLN A 236 -0.38 11.99 -6.95
C GLN A 236 0.59 10.87 -6.53
N ILE A 237 0.75 10.63 -5.22
CA ILE A 237 1.55 9.52 -4.69
C ILE A 237 1.00 8.19 -5.15
N LEU A 238 -0.31 7.96 -4.98
CA LEU A 238 -0.95 6.70 -5.37
C LEU A 238 -0.90 6.47 -6.88
N SER A 239 -1.02 7.53 -7.70
CA SER A 239 -0.96 7.44 -9.16
C SER A 239 0.40 6.89 -9.62
N VAL A 240 1.51 7.45 -9.13
CA VAL A 240 2.85 6.98 -9.51
C VAL A 240 3.14 5.59 -8.95
N VAL A 241 2.71 5.29 -7.73
CA VAL A 241 2.94 3.96 -7.14
C VAL A 241 2.11 2.88 -7.83
N ALA A 242 0.85 3.16 -8.18
CA ALA A 242 0.04 2.25 -8.99
C ALA A 242 0.68 1.97 -10.36
N TYR A 243 1.25 2.99 -11.00
CA TYR A 243 2.00 2.83 -12.23
C TYR A 243 3.23 1.93 -12.04
N CYS A 244 4.05 2.17 -11.01
CA CYS A 244 5.21 1.31 -10.70
C CYS A 244 4.80 -0.14 -10.43
N HIS A 245 3.74 -0.35 -9.63
CA HIS A 245 3.24 -1.68 -9.29
C HIS A 245 2.69 -2.42 -10.51
N LEU A 246 2.03 -1.71 -11.44
CA LEU A 246 1.59 -2.28 -12.72
C LEU A 246 2.79 -2.79 -13.55
N GLN A 247 3.93 -2.09 -13.50
CA GLN A 247 5.17 -2.49 -14.18
C GLN A 247 5.93 -3.60 -13.45
N GLY A 248 5.45 -4.04 -12.27
CA GLY A 248 6.12 -5.02 -11.42
C GLY A 248 7.35 -4.46 -10.70
N VAL A 249 7.36 -3.16 -10.41
CA VAL A 249 8.40 -2.47 -9.65
C VAL A 249 7.87 -2.11 -8.27
N VAL A 250 8.63 -2.42 -7.22
CA VAL A 250 8.41 -1.97 -5.85
C VAL A 250 9.48 -0.95 -5.46
N HIS A 251 9.08 0.16 -4.83
CA HIS A 251 9.99 1.28 -4.52
C HIS A 251 10.87 1.00 -3.30
N ARG A 252 10.31 0.42 -2.24
CA ARG A 252 10.95 -0.02 -0.99
C ARG A 252 11.45 1.08 -0.04
N ASP A 253 11.44 2.35 -0.43
CA ASP A 253 11.83 3.48 0.43
C ASP A 253 10.91 4.72 0.23
N LEU A 254 9.59 4.49 0.17
CA LEU A 254 8.64 5.58 0.12
C LEU A 254 8.58 6.33 1.45
N LYS A 255 8.88 7.63 1.39
CA LYS A 255 8.86 8.58 2.51
C LYS A 255 8.69 10.00 1.98
N PRO A 256 8.25 10.97 2.79
CA PRO A 256 8.02 12.34 2.31
C PRO A 256 9.24 13.02 1.71
N GLU A 257 10.45 12.62 2.12
CA GLU A 257 11.72 13.13 1.59
C GLU A 257 11.97 12.69 0.14
N ASN A 258 11.38 11.57 -0.28
CA ASN A 258 11.51 11.03 -1.64
C ASN A 258 10.43 11.53 -2.60
N PHE A 259 9.70 12.58 -2.21
CA PHE A 259 8.75 13.30 -3.07
C PHE A 259 9.12 14.77 -3.14
N LEU A 260 9.42 15.26 -4.35
CA LEU A 260 9.78 16.66 -4.60
C LEU A 260 8.69 17.36 -5.39
N PHE A 261 8.42 18.60 -5.07
CA PHE A 261 7.60 19.48 -5.90
C PHE A 261 8.43 20.05 -7.06
N THR A 262 7.87 20.11 -8.25
CA THR A 262 8.57 20.66 -9.44
C THR A 262 8.89 22.13 -9.27
N THR A 263 7.96 22.92 -8.73
CA THR A 263 8.09 24.36 -8.49
C THR A 263 7.72 24.71 -7.04
N LYS A 264 7.99 25.96 -6.64
CA LYS A 264 7.61 26.49 -5.32
C LYS A 264 6.13 26.85 -5.21
N GLU A 265 5.40 26.80 -6.30
CA GLU A 265 3.97 27.09 -6.32
C GLU A 265 3.16 26.11 -5.47
N GLU A 266 2.04 26.60 -4.94
CA GLU A 266 1.17 25.81 -4.06
C GLU A 266 0.65 24.56 -4.75
N ASN A 267 0.16 24.69 -5.97
CA ASN A 267 -0.41 23.59 -6.78
C ASN A 267 0.64 22.87 -7.65
N SER A 268 1.92 22.96 -7.28
CA SER A 268 3.00 22.32 -8.03
C SER A 268 2.83 20.80 -8.09
N PRO A 269 3.06 20.17 -9.24
CA PRO A 269 3.09 18.71 -9.33
C PRO A 269 4.15 18.10 -8.42
N LEU A 270 3.82 16.94 -7.86
CA LEU A 270 4.70 16.14 -7.01
C LEU A 270 5.38 15.04 -7.84
N LYS A 271 6.66 14.83 -7.62
CA LYS A 271 7.49 13.83 -8.32
C LYS A 271 8.10 12.84 -7.33
N ALA A 272 7.90 11.55 -7.55
CA ALA A 272 8.65 10.51 -6.86
C ALA A 272 10.09 10.47 -7.39
N ILE A 273 11.04 10.35 -6.47
CA ILE A 273 12.49 10.31 -6.74
C ILE A 273 13.14 9.14 -6.01
N ASP A 274 14.42 8.93 -6.25
CA ASP A 274 15.32 7.99 -5.55
C ASP A 274 14.88 6.52 -5.60
N PHE A 275 15.07 5.91 -6.77
CA PHE A 275 14.82 4.50 -7.03
C PHE A 275 16.01 3.58 -6.66
N GLY A 276 16.97 4.08 -5.90
CA GLY A 276 18.19 3.35 -5.53
C GLY A 276 17.97 2.08 -4.69
N LEU A 277 16.81 1.95 -4.05
CA LEU A 277 16.41 0.73 -3.33
C LEU A 277 15.31 -0.06 -4.06
N SER A 278 14.83 0.42 -5.21
CA SER A 278 13.74 -0.23 -5.94
C SER A 278 14.16 -1.57 -6.55
N ASP A 279 13.19 -2.44 -6.73
CA ASP A 279 13.45 -3.76 -7.31
C ASP A 279 12.26 -4.25 -8.14
N TYR A 280 12.56 -5.21 -9.02
CA TYR A 280 11.54 -5.95 -9.73
C TYR A 280 10.93 -7.03 -8.84
N VAL A 281 9.61 -7.14 -8.84
CA VAL A 281 8.88 -8.17 -8.12
C VAL A 281 8.05 -9.00 -9.11
N LYS A 282 8.36 -10.28 -9.21
CA LYS A 282 7.54 -11.20 -9.97
C LYS A 282 6.25 -11.49 -9.23
N LEU A 283 5.16 -11.68 -9.96
CA LEU A 283 3.83 -11.81 -9.39
C LEU A 283 3.66 -13.02 -8.44
N ASP A 284 4.44 -14.06 -8.64
CA ASP A 284 4.42 -15.31 -7.84
C ASP A 284 5.58 -15.39 -6.82
N GLU A 285 6.46 -14.38 -6.78
CA GLU A 285 7.64 -14.37 -5.90
C GLU A 285 7.52 -13.30 -4.81
N ARG A 286 8.32 -13.47 -3.77
CA ARG A 286 8.42 -12.55 -2.63
C ARG A 286 9.87 -12.12 -2.46
N LEU A 287 10.06 -10.83 -2.18
CA LEU A 287 11.37 -10.28 -1.82
C LEU A 287 11.70 -10.60 -0.37
N ASN A 288 12.99 -10.70 -0.05
CA ASN A 288 13.47 -11.10 1.27
C ASN A 288 14.51 -10.18 1.90
N ASP A 289 14.94 -9.13 1.20
CA ASP A 289 15.87 -8.14 1.74
C ASP A 289 15.18 -7.24 2.77
N ILE A 290 15.91 -6.86 3.81
CA ILE A 290 15.44 -5.84 4.76
C ILE A 290 16.06 -4.52 4.35
N VAL A 291 15.28 -3.68 3.70
CA VAL A 291 15.67 -2.36 3.19
C VAL A 291 14.61 -1.31 3.51
N GLY A 292 14.94 -0.05 3.32
CA GLY A 292 14.05 1.09 3.53
C GLY A 292 14.29 1.82 4.85
N SER A 293 13.53 2.87 5.08
CA SER A 293 13.65 3.77 6.24
C SER A 293 12.82 3.26 7.42
N ALA A 294 13.41 3.18 8.61
CA ALA A 294 12.85 2.50 9.79
C ALA A 294 11.41 2.92 10.16
N TYR A 295 11.05 4.20 9.99
CA TYR A 295 9.72 4.71 10.32
C TYR A 295 8.63 4.32 9.32
N TYR A 296 9.02 3.92 8.11
CA TYR A 296 8.12 3.64 6.98
C TYR A 296 8.09 2.18 6.57
N VAL A 297 9.01 1.36 7.13
CA VAL A 297 9.14 -0.06 6.77
C VAL A 297 7.92 -0.87 7.23
N ALA A 298 7.44 -1.77 6.37
CA ALA A 298 6.31 -2.63 6.65
C ALA A 298 6.66 -3.84 7.55
N PRO A 299 5.70 -4.39 8.32
CA PRO A 299 5.93 -5.58 9.14
C PRO A 299 6.46 -6.78 8.34
N GLU A 300 5.93 -7.01 7.14
CA GLU A 300 6.33 -8.12 6.27
C GLU A 300 7.75 -7.97 5.71
N VAL A 301 8.28 -6.75 5.59
CA VAL A 301 9.70 -6.51 5.25
C VAL A 301 10.58 -7.01 6.38
N LEU A 302 10.20 -6.74 7.64
CA LEU A 302 10.91 -7.25 8.82
C LEU A 302 10.83 -8.79 8.92
N HIS A 303 9.79 -9.40 8.35
CA HIS A 303 9.63 -10.86 8.23
C HIS A 303 10.28 -11.45 6.98
N ARG A 304 10.93 -10.64 6.13
CA ARG A 304 11.63 -11.07 4.90
C ARG A 304 10.73 -11.82 3.91
N SER A 305 9.50 -11.39 3.75
CA SER A 305 8.59 -11.97 2.78
C SER A 305 7.56 -10.92 2.36
N TYR A 306 7.85 -10.15 1.32
CA TYR A 306 7.05 -9.02 0.89
C TYR A 306 7.02 -8.83 -0.62
N GLY A 307 6.11 -8.00 -1.09
CA GLY A 307 5.97 -7.56 -2.48
C GLY A 307 5.56 -6.10 -2.52
N THR A 308 4.75 -5.72 -3.51
CA THR A 308 4.27 -4.34 -3.71
C THR A 308 3.43 -3.80 -2.55
N GLU A 309 2.83 -4.67 -1.75
CA GLU A 309 2.04 -4.28 -0.58
C GLU A 309 2.85 -3.57 0.51
N ALA A 310 4.18 -3.74 0.53
CA ALA A 310 5.07 -3.04 1.46
C ALA A 310 5.08 -1.53 1.20
N ASP A 311 5.03 -1.09 -0.07
CA ASP A 311 4.92 0.32 -0.42
C ASP A 311 3.60 0.91 0.10
N MET A 312 2.51 0.14 0.08
CA MET A 312 1.19 0.59 0.57
C MET A 312 1.18 0.87 2.07
N TRP A 313 1.96 0.11 2.86
CA TRP A 313 2.20 0.44 4.27
C TRP A 313 2.91 1.79 4.42
N SER A 314 4.00 2.00 3.67
CA SER A 314 4.75 3.26 3.69
C SER A 314 3.86 4.46 3.31
N ILE A 315 2.97 4.30 2.31
CA ILE A 315 1.96 5.29 1.94
C ILE A 315 0.97 5.52 3.08
N GLY A 316 0.56 4.48 3.80
CA GLY A 316 -0.28 4.59 4.98
C GLY A 316 0.39 5.42 6.10
N VAL A 317 1.71 5.25 6.30
CA VAL A 317 2.48 6.08 7.24
C VAL A 317 2.54 7.54 6.76
N ILE A 318 2.73 7.79 5.47
CA ILE A 318 2.73 9.14 4.89
C ILE A 318 1.35 9.78 5.08
N ALA A 319 0.26 9.08 4.76
CA ALA A 319 -1.11 9.58 4.94
C ALA A 319 -1.41 9.93 6.41
N TYR A 320 -0.99 9.07 7.34
CA TYR A 320 -1.10 9.33 8.78
C TYR A 320 -0.38 10.63 9.17
N ILE A 321 0.87 10.83 8.69
CA ILE A 321 1.65 12.04 8.97
C ILE A 321 1.00 13.28 8.36
N LEU A 322 0.53 13.21 7.11
CA LEU A 322 -0.15 14.32 6.44
C LEU A 322 -1.36 14.83 7.25
N LEU A 323 -2.16 13.90 7.77
CA LEU A 323 -3.43 14.21 8.46
C LEU A 323 -3.23 14.65 9.91
N CYS A 324 -2.30 14.03 10.66
CA CYS A 324 -2.16 14.33 12.09
C CYS A 324 -0.86 15.01 12.49
N GLY A 325 0.15 15.05 11.61
CA GLY A 325 1.44 15.71 11.89
C GLY A 325 2.40 14.88 12.74
N SER A 326 2.04 13.67 13.11
CA SER A 326 2.89 12.77 13.91
C SER A 326 3.07 11.41 13.23
N ARG A 327 4.09 10.67 13.64
CA ARG A 327 4.34 9.32 13.13
C ARG A 327 3.45 8.31 13.85
N PRO A 328 2.83 7.33 13.12
CA PRO A 328 2.00 6.31 13.76
C PRO A 328 2.80 5.34 14.63
N PHE A 329 4.07 5.14 14.30
CA PHE A 329 4.97 4.23 15.01
C PHE A 329 6.23 4.98 15.41
N TRP A 330 6.43 5.15 16.73
CA TRP A 330 7.58 5.89 17.24
C TRP A 330 8.17 5.23 18.50
N ALA A 331 9.48 5.28 18.61
CA ALA A 331 10.22 4.96 19.83
C ALA A 331 11.56 5.68 19.83
N ARG A 332 12.23 5.72 21.00
CA ARG A 332 13.53 6.37 21.16
C ARG A 332 14.68 5.63 20.44
N THR A 333 14.51 4.34 20.19
CA THR A 333 15.51 3.48 19.56
C THR A 333 14.93 2.84 18.30
N GLU A 334 15.73 2.55 17.31
CA GLU A 334 15.34 1.87 16.08
C GLU A 334 14.68 0.51 16.38
N SER A 335 15.23 -0.27 17.29
CA SER A 335 14.62 -1.55 17.73
C SER A 335 13.26 -1.37 18.39
N GLY A 336 13.04 -0.22 19.04
CA GLY A 336 11.73 0.17 19.58
C GLY A 336 10.75 0.49 18.48
N ILE A 337 11.18 1.21 17.42
CA ILE A 337 10.36 1.51 16.24
C ILE A 337 9.92 0.20 15.58
N PHE A 338 10.83 -0.74 15.32
CA PHE A 338 10.47 -2.03 14.73
C PHE A 338 9.48 -2.84 15.58
N ARG A 339 9.60 -2.76 16.91
CA ARG A 339 8.60 -3.40 17.80
C ARG A 339 7.23 -2.75 17.67
N ALA A 340 7.17 -1.41 17.56
CA ALA A 340 5.91 -0.70 17.33
C ALA A 340 5.30 -1.05 15.97
N VAL A 341 6.10 -1.11 14.91
CA VAL A 341 5.68 -1.55 13.57
C VAL A 341 5.16 -2.99 13.60
N LEU A 342 5.86 -3.92 14.26
CA LEU A 342 5.43 -5.32 14.36
C LEU A 342 4.15 -5.50 15.20
N LYS A 343 3.89 -4.60 16.18
CA LYS A 343 2.60 -4.55 16.88
C LYS A 343 1.50 -4.07 15.95
N ALA A 344 1.79 -3.08 15.11
CA ALA A 344 0.88 -2.49 14.12
C ALA A 344 -0.42 -1.94 14.77
N ASP A 345 -0.24 -1.12 15.79
CA ASP A 345 -1.33 -0.54 16.59
C ASP A 345 -1.17 0.99 16.63
N PRO A 346 -1.51 1.70 15.53
CA PRO A 346 -1.49 3.17 15.51
C PRO A 346 -2.70 3.73 16.27
N SER A 347 -2.51 4.85 16.99
CA SER A 347 -3.61 5.52 17.69
C SER A 347 -4.43 6.40 16.75
N PHE A 348 -5.76 6.34 16.90
CA PHE A 348 -6.72 7.21 16.22
C PHE A 348 -7.62 7.95 17.24
N ASP A 349 -7.27 7.92 18.52
CA ASP A 349 -8.09 8.45 19.61
C ASP A 349 -7.75 9.92 19.93
N GLU A 350 -6.52 10.34 19.62
CA GLU A 350 -6.03 11.69 19.90
C GLU A 350 -6.35 12.66 18.75
N ALA A 351 -6.44 13.95 19.07
CA ALA A 351 -6.59 14.99 18.04
C ALA A 351 -5.45 14.90 16.99
N PRO A 352 -5.73 15.07 15.69
CA PRO A 352 -7.00 15.55 15.11
C PRO A 352 -8.00 14.44 14.70
N TRP A 353 -7.69 13.15 14.92
CA TRP A 353 -8.46 12.00 14.39
C TRP A 353 -9.97 12.07 14.66
N PRO A 354 -10.45 12.45 15.88
CA PRO A 354 -11.91 12.54 16.12
C PRO A 354 -12.61 13.64 15.31
N SER A 355 -11.86 14.59 14.72
CA SER A 355 -12.41 15.68 13.90
C SER A 355 -12.28 15.43 12.38
N LEU A 356 -11.61 14.36 11.98
CA LEU A 356 -11.48 13.98 10.58
C LEU A 356 -12.68 13.13 10.13
N SER A 357 -12.88 13.08 8.81
CA SER A 357 -13.95 12.26 8.24
C SER A 357 -13.75 10.76 8.56
N PRO A 358 -14.84 10.00 8.77
CA PRO A 358 -14.74 8.54 8.95
C PRO A 358 -14.03 7.86 7.79
N GLU A 359 -14.19 8.36 6.57
CA GLU A 359 -13.56 7.87 5.36
C GLU A 359 -12.03 8.08 5.39
N ALA A 360 -11.54 9.19 5.97
CA ALA A 360 -10.11 9.42 6.16
C ALA A 360 -9.50 8.40 7.13
N VAL A 361 -10.19 8.15 8.23
CA VAL A 361 -9.77 7.16 9.23
C VAL A 361 -9.77 5.75 8.63
N ASP A 362 -10.83 5.35 7.91
CA ASP A 362 -10.93 4.05 7.23
C ASP A 362 -9.80 3.88 6.20
N PHE A 363 -9.55 4.90 5.39
CA PHE A 363 -8.47 4.90 4.40
C PHE A 363 -7.12 4.56 5.03
N VAL A 364 -6.74 5.28 6.10
CA VAL A 364 -5.45 5.05 6.77
C VAL A 364 -5.40 3.69 7.45
N LYS A 365 -6.48 3.26 8.12
CA LYS A 365 -6.57 1.92 8.74
C LYS A 365 -6.38 0.80 7.73
N ARG A 366 -6.97 0.92 6.53
CA ARG A 366 -6.81 -0.09 5.47
C ARG A 366 -5.40 -0.14 4.89
N LEU A 367 -4.70 0.99 4.83
CA LEU A 367 -3.30 1.03 4.41
C LEU A 367 -2.35 0.51 5.49
N LEU A 368 -2.64 0.77 6.78
CA LEU A 368 -1.84 0.31 7.92
C LEU A 368 -2.33 -1.04 8.49
N ASN A 369 -3.05 -1.84 7.70
CA ASN A 369 -3.43 -3.17 8.13
C ASN A 369 -2.20 -4.07 8.24
N LYS A 370 -2.04 -4.74 9.40
CA LYS A 370 -0.91 -5.64 9.67
C LYS A 370 -0.87 -6.83 8.71
N ASP A 371 -2.03 -7.39 8.41
CA ASP A 371 -2.15 -8.43 7.39
C ASP A 371 -2.10 -7.79 6.01
N TYR A 372 -0.96 -7.92 5.34
CA TYR A 372 -0.73 -7.34 4.01
C TYR A 372 -1.76 -7.79 2.96
N ARG A 373 -2.41 -8.95 3.15
CA ARG A 373 -3.44 -9.47 2.24
C ARG A 373 -4.75 -8.68 2.33
N LYS A 374 -5.00 -8.03 3.49
CA LYS A 374 -6.16 -7.16 3.74
C LYS A 374 -5.90 -5.71 3.32
N ARG A 375 -4.64 -5.36 3.06
CA ARG A 375 -4.23 -4.00 2.69
C ARG A 375 -4.69 -3.65 1.28
N LEU A 376 -5.10 -2.39 1.05
CA LEU A 376 -5.46 -1.91 -0.27
C LEU A 376 -4.24 -1.89 -1.20
N THR A 377 -4.47 -2.18 -2.49
CA THR A 377 -3.52 -1.84 -3.56
C THR A 377 -3.58 -0.34 -3.86
N ALA A 378 -2.62 0.17 -4.62
CA ALA A 378 -2.61 1.58 -4.99
C ALA A 378 -3.82 1.95 -5.88
N SER A 379 -4.22 1.08 -6.80
CA SER A 379 -5.41 1.30 -7.65
C SER A 379 -6.71 1.26 -6.84
N GLN A 380 -6.82 0.37 -5.86
CA GLN A 380 -7.97 0.34 -4.94
C GLN A 380 -8.00 1.56 -4.03
N ALA A 381 -6.86 2.02 -3.54
CA ALA A 381 -6.76 3.22 -2.72
C ALA A 381 -7.19 4.48 -3.49
N LEU A 382 -6.89 4.58 -4.80
CA LEU A 382 -7.38 5.65 -5.67
C LEU A 382 -8.92 5.65 -5.82
N SER A 383 -9.57 4.50 -5.69
CA SER A 383 -11.03 4.38 -5.76
C SER A 383 -11.72 4.42 -4.39
N HIS A 384 -10.97 4.69 -3.32
CA HIS A 384 -11.52 4.75 -1.97
C HIS A 384 -12.49 5.93 -1.77
N PRO A 385 -13.60 5.78 -1.02
CA PRO A 385 -14.57 6.85 -0.79
C PRO A 385 -13.98 8.16 -0.32
N TRP A 386 -12.90 8.12 0.48
CA TRP A 386 -12.19 9.33 0.91
C TRP A 386 -11.69 10.19 -0.25
N LEU A 387 -11.31 9.58 -1.38
CA LEU A 387 -10.79 10.26 -2.58
C LEU A 387 -11.87 10.45 -3.67
N ALA A 388 -13.05 9.85 -3.54
CA ALA A 388 -14.05 9.74 -4.61
C ALA A 388 -14.54 11.07 -5.20
N ASN A 389 -14.46 12.16 -4.44
CA ASN A 389 -14.88 13.50 -4.89
C ASN A 389 -13.73 14.34 -5.46
N HIS A 390 -12.53 13.78 -5.57
CA HIS A 390 -11.39 14.47 -6.16
C HIS A 390 -11.45 14.35 -7.69
N HIS A 391 -11.40 15.49 -8.40
CA HIS A 391 -11.54 15.54 -9.86
C HIS A 391 -10.38 14.81 -10.57
N ASP A 392 -10.70 14.15 -11.70
CA ASP A 392 -9.75 13.56 -12.66
C ASP A 392 -8.91 12.35 -12.19
N ILE A 393 -9.38 11.59 -11.19
CA ILE A 393 -8.70 10.35 -10.80
C ILE A 393 -8.89 9.30 -11.91
N LYS A 394 -7.80 8.91 -12.55
CA LYS A 394 -7.76 7.76 -13.44
C LYS A 394 -7.25 6.55 -12.69
N ILE A 395 -8.12 5.56 -12.48
CA ILE A 395 -7.75 4.32 -11.82
C ILE A 395 -7.00 3.45 -12.85
N PRO A 396 -5.74 3.08 -12.61
CA PRO A 396 -5.01 2.20 -13.53
C PRO A 396 -5.41 0.73 -13.37
N LEU A 397 -5.00 -0.09 -14.34
CA LEU A 397 -5.08 -1.55 -14.22
C LEU A 397 -4.35 -2.03 -12.95
N ASP A 398 -4.91 -3.05 -12.31
CA ASP A 398 -4.38 -3.59 -11.07
C ASP A 398 -3.97 -5.06 -11.23
N MET A 399 -2.72 -5.37 -10.90
CA MET A 399 -2.19 -6.72 -10.99
C MET A 399 -2.80 -7.70 -9.99
N ILE A 400 -3.46 -7.23 -8.94
CA ILE A 400 -4.21 -8.11 -8.02
C ILE A 400 -5.34 -8.83 -8.76
N VAL A 401 -6.00 -8.15 -9.71
CA VAL A 401 -7.07 -8.76 -10.54
C VAL A 401 -6.53 -9.98 -11.28
N TYR A 402 -5.34 -9.87 -11.86
CA TYR A 402 -4.69 -10.98 -12.59
C TYR A 402 -4.35 -12.15 -11.67
N LYS A 403 -3.89 -11.89 -10.45
CA LYS A 403 -3.65 -12.92 -9.42
C LYS A 403 -4.93 -13.63 -9.02
N LEU A 404 -6.00 -12.88 -8.82
CA LEU A 404 -7.31 -13.41 -8.43
C LEU A 404 -7.94 -14.23 -9.56
N VAL A 405 -7.85 -13.78 -10.81
CA VAL A 405 -8.29 -14.54 -12.00
C VAL A 405 -7.60 -15.90 -12.05
N LYS A 406 -6.27 -15.95 -11.92
CA LYS A 406 -5.50 -17.20 -11.91
C LYS A 406 -5.98 -18.13 -10.79
N ALA A 407 -6.09 -17.58 -9.57
CA ALA A 407 -6.55 -18.33 -8.40
C ALA A 407 -7.99 -18.86 -8.57
N TYR A 408 -8.88 -18.04 -9.13
CA TYR A 408 -10.26 -18.45 -9.38
C TYR A 408 -10.36 -19.56 -10.43
N ILE A 409 -9.63 -19.46 -11.56
CA ILE A 409 -9.68 -20.48 -12.62
C ILE A 409 -9.23 -21.84 -12.08
N SER A 410 -8.20 -21.86 -11.24
CA SER A 410 -7.69 -23.08 -10.59
C SER A 410 -8.50 -23.56 -9.39
N SER A 411 -9.51 -22.80 -8.95
CA SER A 411 -10.38 -23.19 -7.84
C SER A 411 -11.43 -24.20 -8.28
N SER A 412 -11.96 -24.96 -7.31
CA SER A 412 -13.06 -25.89 -7.53
C SER A 412 -14.38 -25.20 -7.90
N SER A 413 -15.31 -25.96 -8.42
CA SER A 413 -16.66 -25.52 -8.71
C SER A 413 -17.39 -25.02 -7.46
N LEU A 414 -17.15 -25.68 -6.33
CA LEU A 414 -17.74 -25.35 -5.04
C LEU A 414 -17.29 -23.95 -4.56
N ARG A 415 -15.98 -23.68 -4.60
CA ARG A 415 -15.42 -22.37 -4.24
C ARG A 415 -15.88 -21.28 -5.20
N LYS A 416 -15.93 -21.57 -6.50
CA LYS A 416 -16.46 -20.63 -7.51
C LYS A 416 -17.91 -20.22 -7.23
N SER A 417 -18.77 -21.19 -6.87
CA SER A 417 -20.15 -20.91 -6.46
C SER A 417 -20.25 -20.06 -5.18
N ALA A 418 -19.38 -20.35 -4.19
CA ALA A 418 -19.32 -19.55 -2.95
C ALA A 418 -18.86 -18.11 -3.22
N LEU A 419 -17.87 -17.90 -4.08
CA LEU A 419 -17.42 -16.55 -4.49
C LEU A 419 -18.52 -15.83 -5.30
N GLY A 420 -19.27 -16.54 -6.13
CA GLY A 420 -20.44 -16.00 -6.84
C GLY A 420 -21.52 -15.53 -5.88
N ALA A 421 -21.85 -16.33 -4.86
CA ALA A 421 -22.79 -15.94 -3.82
C ALA A 421 -22.30 -14.71 -3.03
N LEU A 422 -21.00 -14.63 -2.72
CA LEU A 422 -20.42 -13.46 -2.05
C LEU A 422 -20.52 -12.20 -2.92
N ALA A 423 -20.20 -12.29 -4.21
CA ALA A 423 -20.27 -11.15 -5.13
C ALA A 423 -21.68 -10.55 -5.20
N LYS A 424 -22.73 -11.38 -5.16
CA LYS A 424 -24.13 -10.94 -5.16
C LYS A 424 -24.56 -10.15 -3.92
N THR A 425 -23.79 -10.22 -2.83
CA THR A 425 -24.10 -9.47 -1.60
C THR A 425 -23.55 -8.05 -1.59
N LEU A 426 -22.60 -7.74 -2.48
CA LEU A 426 -21.93 -6.45 -2.51
C LEU A 426 -22.79 -5.36 -3.13
N THR A 427 -22.70 -4.16 -2.59
CA THR A 427 -23.40 -2.98 -3.10
C THR A 427 -22.72 -2.44 -4.37
N VAL A 428 -23.45 -1.60 -5.12
CA VAL A 428 -22.92 -0.93 -6.32
C VAL A 428 -21.67 -0.11 -5.98
N ALA A 429 -21.66 0.58 -4.84
CA ALA A 429 -20.51 1.35 -4.38
C ALA A 429 -19.28 0.46 -4.10
N GLN A 430 -19.48 -0.69 -3.47
CA GLN A 430 -18.41 -1.66 -3.21
C GLN A 430 -17.88 -2.34 -4.47
N LEU A 431 -18.70 -2.42 -5.51
CA LEU A 431 -18.33 -2.96 -6.82
C LEU A 431 -17.73 -1.88 -7.77
N ALA A 432 -17.71 -0.60 -7.39
CA ALA A 432 -17.26 0.49 -8.27
C ALA A 432 -15.84 0.27 -8.79
N TYR A 433 -14.89 -0.08 -7.91
CA TYR A 433 -13.53 -0.42 -8.31
C TYR A 433 -13.47 -1.57 -9.33
N LEU A 434 -14.23 -2.65 -9.10
CA LEU A 434 -14.26 -3.79 -10.04
C LEU A 434 -14.90 -3.41 -11.37
N ARG A 435 -15.86 -2.49 -11.38
CA ARG A 435 -16.45 -1.97 -12.62
C ARG A 435 -15.45 -1.18 -13.44
N GLU A 436 -14.63 -0.35 -12.80
CA GLU A 436 -13.53 0.35 -13.48
C GLU A 436 -12.52 -0.64 -14.07
N GLN A 437 -12.10 -1.64 -13.28
CA GLN A 437 -11.18 -2.67 -13.77
C GLN A 437 -11.78 -3.45 -14.97
N PHE A 438 -13.07 -3.80 -14.91
CA PHE A 438 -13.77 -4.47 -16.02
C PHE A 438 -13.77 -3.59 -17.28
N THR A 439 -14.05 -2.30 -17.13
CA THR A 439 -14.05 -1.33 -18.24
C THR A 439 -12.66 -1.20 -18.88
N LEU A 440 -11.60 -1.14 -18.06
CA LEU A 440 -10.21 -1.09 -18.53
C LEU A 440 -9.80 -2.34 -19.33
N LEU A 441 -10.39 -3.48 -19.04
CA LEU A 441 -10.17 -4.72 -19.80
C LEU A 441 -10.84 -4.69 -21.19
N GLY A 442 -11.65 -3.69 -21.50
CA GLY A 442 -12.26 -3.49 -22.80
C GLY A 442 -13.28 -4.55 -23.17
N PRO A 443 -14.45 -4.57 -22.49
CA PRO A 443 -15.53 -5.51 -22.80
C PRO A 443 -16.04 -5.32 -24.21
N SER A 444 -16.50 -6.42 -24.83
CA SER A 444 -17.15 -6.41 -26.12
C SER A 444 -18.47 -5.63 -26.09
N LYS A 445 -19.06 -5.35 -27.26
CA LYS A 445 -20.39 -4.71 -27.36
C LYS A 445 -21.50 -5.47 -26.61
N ASN A 446 -21.33 -6.78 -26.41
CA ASN A 446 -22.26 -7.63 -25.68
C ASN A 446 -21.96 -7.70 -24.16
N GLY A 447 -21.05 -6.88 -23.64
CA GLY A 447 -20.73 -6.81 -22.22
C GLY A 447 -19.83 -7.94 -21.69
N PHE A 448 -19.08 -8.65 -22.55
CA PHE A 448 -18.20 -9.75 -22.14
C PHE A 448 -16.72 -9.43 -22.35
N ILE A 449 -15.88 -9.94 -21.45
CA ILE A 449 -14.42 -9.99 -21.59
C ILE A 449 -13.94 -11.43 -21.77
N SER A 450 -12.83 -11.61 -22.46
CA SER A 450 -12.14 -12.91 -22.65
C SER A 450 -10.77 -12.85 -21.99
N MET A 451 -10.10 -14.00 -21.82
CA MET A 451 -8.71 -14.01 -21.29
C MET A 451 -7.75 -13.21 -22.18
N GLN A 452 -8.02 -13.11 -23.48
CA GLN A 452 -7.22 -12.27 -24.39
C GLN A 452 -7.33 -10.76 -24.06
N ASN A 453 -8.46 -10.30 -23.53
CA ASN A 453 -8.62 -8.90 -23.11
C ASN A 453 -7.63 -8.52 -22.01
N PHE A 454 -7.32 -9.44 -21.07
CA PHE A 454 -6.32 -9.22 -20.02
C PHE A 454 -4.94 -8.93 -20.62
N LYS A 455 -4.53 -9.71 -21.61
CA LYS A 455 -3.25 -9.50 -22.32
C LYS A 455 -3.23 -8.17 -23.06
N THR A 456 -4.26 -7.89 -23.83
CA THR A 456 -4.35 -6.64 -24.64
C THR A 456 -4.33 -5.40 -23.75
N ALA A 457 -5.02 -5.43 -22.60
CA ALA A 457 -5.07 -4.31 -21.67
C ALA A 457 -3.68 -4.01 -21.07
N VAL A 458 -2.92 -5.03 -20.64
CA VAL A 458 -1.58 -4.81 -20.08
C VAL A 458 -0.59 -4.32 -21.15
N ILE A 459 -0.63 -4.90 -22.35
CA ILE A 459 0.28 -4.51 -23.43
C ILE A 459 0.18 -3.01 -23.77
N LYS A 460 -1.00 -2.41 -23.67
CA LYS A 460 -1.20 -0.97 -23.90
C LYS A 460 -0.37 -0.09 -22.94
N HIS A 461 -0.02 -0.62 -21.78
CA HIS A 461 0.71 0.09 -20.73
C HIS A 461 2.10 -0.49 -20.47
N SER A 462 2.56 -1.41 -21.34
CA SER A 462 3.82 -2.11 -21.12
C SER A 462 5.03 -1.20 -21.35
N THR A 463 6.00 -1.29 -20.44
CA THR A 463 7.34 -0.73 -20.57
C THR A 463 8.38 -1.85 -20.51
N ASP A 464 9.65 -1.51 -20.67
CA ASP A 464 10.73 -2.49 -20.53
C ASP A 464 10.79 -3.10 -19.12
N ALA A 465 10.32 -2.39 -18.09
CA ALA A 465 10.24 -2.91 -16.73
C ALA A 465 9.35 -4.16 -16.61
N MET A 466 8.27 -4.26 -17.40
CA MET A 466 7.42 -5.46 -17.41
C MET A 466 8.11 -6.72 -17.96
N LYS A 467 9.15 -6.56 -18.77
CA LYS A 467 9.98 -7.70 -19.23
C LYS A 467 10.84 -8.21 -18.09
N ASP A 468 11.48 -7.30 -17.37
CA ASP A 468 12.40 -7.63 -16.28
C ASP A 468 11.66 -8.19 -15.05
N SER A 469 10.50 -7.63 -14.73
CA SER A 469 9.61 -8.13 -13.67
C SER A 469 8.84 -9.40 -14.07
N ARG A 470 8.93 -9.82 -15.34
CA ARG A 470 8.22 -10.97 -15.91
C ARG A 470 6.69 -10.90 -15.79
N VAL A 471 6.14 -9.70 -15.68
CA VAL A 471 4.68 -9.47 -15.68
C VAL A 471 4.06 -9.97 -16.97
N LEU A 472 4.71 -9.73 -18.12
CA LEU A 472 4.21 -10.19 -19.42
C LEU A 472 4.16 -11.72 -19.52
N ASP A 473 5.11 -12.45 -18.93
CA ASP A 473 5.10 -13.93 -18.91
C ASP A 473 3.87 -14.42 -18.14
N TYR A 474 3.59 -13.81 -16.98
CA TYR A 474 2.43 -14.12 -16.16
C TYR A 474 1.11 -13.86 -16.89
N VAL A 475 0.99 -12.72 -17.55
CA VAL A 475 -0.19 -12.36 -18.33
C VAL A 475 -0.38 -13.28 -19.54
N ASN A 476 0.70 -13.67 -20.21
CA ASN A 476 0.66 -14.65 -21.30
C ASN A 476 0.16 -16.01 -20.80
N MET A 477 0.62 -16.46 -19.62
CA MET A 477 0.14 -17.70 -18.99
C MET A 477 -1.37 -17.65 -18.72
N ILE A 478 -1.89 -16.56 -18.14
CA ILE A 478 -3.33 -16.40 -17.91
C ILE A 478 -4.10 -16.39 -19.22
N SER A 479 -3.62 -15.66 -20.22
CA SER A 479 -4.32 -15.53 -21.51
C SER A 479 -4.33 -16.83 -22.32
N SER A 480 -3.42 -17.77 -22.04
CA SER A 480 -3.40 -19.11 -22.65
C SER A 480 -4.42 -20.07 -22.04
N LEU A 481 -4.97 -19.73 -20.86
CA LEU A 481 -5.98 -20.57 -20.22
C LEU A 481 -7.28 -20.51 -21.02
N GLN A 482 -7.80 -21.68 -21.39
CA GLN A 482 -9.11 -21.79 -22.03
C GLN A 482 -10.19 -21.60 -20.97
N TYR A 483 -10.80 -20.44 -20.98
CA TYR A 483 -11.90 -20.10 -20.10
C TYR A 483 -13.01 -19.41 -20.89
N ARG A 484 -14.24 -19.56 -20.41
CA ARG A 484 -15.39 -18.90 -21.04
C ARG A 484 -15.27 -17.37 -20.95
N LYS A 485 -16.02 -16.65 -21.76
CA LYS A 485 -16.15 -15.20 -21.63
C LYS A 485 -16.83 -14.89 -20.31
N LEU A 486 -16.37 -13.82 -19.65
CA LEU A 486 -16.89 -13.33 -18.39
C LEU A 486 -17.76 -12.08 -18.64
N ASP A 487 -18.96 -12.05 -18.12
CA ASP A 487 -19.73 -10.83 -17.93
C ASP A 487 -19.28 -10.13 -16.63
N PHE A 488 -19.92 -9.01 -16.29
CA PHE A 488 -19.52 -8.26 -15.10
C PHE A 488 -19.83 -9.01 -13.78
N GLU A 489 -20.93 -9.77 -13.72
CA GLU A 489 -21.28 -10.52 -12.52
C GLU A 489 -20.26 -11.63 -12.25
N GLU A 490 -19.93 -12.43 -13.27
CA GLU A 490 -18.88 -13.43 -13.18
C GLU A 490 -17.50 -12.82 -12.90
N PHE A 491 -17.15 -11.70 -13.57
CA PHE A 491 -15.91 -11.00 -13.31
C PHE A 491 -15.83 -10.53 -11.86
N SER A 492 -16.93 -10.07 -11.27
CA SER A 492 -16.97 -9.67 -9.87
C SER A 492 -16.65 -10.83 -8.94
N ALA A 493 -17.20 -12.02 -9.20
CA ALA A 493 -16.87 -13.23 -8.44
C ALA A 493 -15.41 -13.65 -8.60
N VAL A 494 -14.84 -13.46 -9.80
CA VAL A 494 -13.44 -13.80 -10.13
C VAL A 494 -12.44 -12.85 -9.46
N ALA A 495 -12.75 -11.55 -9.44
CA ALA A 495 -11.83 -10.49 -9.04
C ALA A 495 -12.01 -10.00 -7.59
N ILE A 496 -12.87 -10.67 -6.83
CA ILE A 496 -13.09 -10.36 -5.42
C ILE A 496 -11.92 -10.84 -4.56
N SER A 497 -11.39 -9.97 -3.70
CA SER A 497 -10.42 -10.34 -2.68
C SER A 497 -11.13 -10.57 -1.34
N VAL A 498 -11.31 -11.83 -0.97
CA VAL A 498 -11.94 -12.22 0.30
C VAL A 498 -11.17 -11.64 1.50
N HIS A 499 -9.84 -11.64 1.45
CA HIS A 499 -9.03 -11.08 2.53
C HIS A 499 -9.26 -9.57 2.72
N GLN A 500 -9.40 -8.81 1.63
CA GLN A 500 -9.65 -7.37 1.72
C GLN A 500 -11.07 -7.07 2.20
N LEU A 501 -12.07 -7.87 1.78
CA LEU A 501 -13.44 -7.77 2.32
C LEU A 501 -13.49 -8.10 3.81
N GLU A 502 -12.73 -9.09 4.27
CA GLU A 502 -12.60 -9.43 5.70
C GLU A 502 -12.02 -8.29 6.55
N GLY A 503 -11.34 -7.35 5.93
CA GLY A 503 -10.87 -6.11 6.58
C GLY A 503 -11.94 -5.02 6.72
N MET A 504 -13.17 -5.24 6.23
CA MET A 504 -14.28 -4.27 6.31
C MET A 504 -15.20 -4.60 7.49
N ASP A 505 -15.73 -3.57 8.15
CA ASP A 505 -16.65 -3.74 9.28
C ASP A 505 -17.93 -4.53 8.91
N CYS A 506 -18.37 -4.43 7.65
CA CYS A 506 -19.56 -5.12 7.13
C CYS A 506 -19.28 -6.58 6.69
N TRP A 507 -18.06 -7.10 6.84
CA TRP A 507 -17.69 -8.43 6.36
C TRP A 507 -18.61 -9.55 6.84
N GLU A 508 -18.88 -9.61 8.15
CA GLU A 508 -19.70 -10.69 8.71
C GLU A 508 -21.11 -10.70 8.11
N GLN A 509 -21.69 -9.51 7.88
CA GLN A 509 -23.00 -9.38 7.26
C GLN A 509 -23.00 -9.92 5.82
N HIS A 510 -21.97 -9.56 5.03
CA HIS A 510 -21.83 -10.08 3.66
C HIS A 510 -21.62 -11.59 3.65
N ALA A 511 -20.76 -12.10 4.52
CA ALA A 511 -20.47 -13.52 4.60
C ALA A 511 -21.72 -14.35 5.00
N ARG A 512 -22.54 -13.88 5.95
CA ARG A 512 -23.80 -14.54 6.34
C ARG A 512 -24.83 -14.54 5.21
N ARG A 513 -25.03 -13.39 4.55
CA ARG A 513 -25.95 -13.31 3.40
C ARG A 513 -25.47 -14.19 2.24
N ALA A 514 -24.17 -14.20 1.98
CA ALA A 514 -23.57 -15.07 0.97
C ALA A 514 -23.78 -16.56 1.30
N TYR A 515 -23.64 -16.94 2.56
CA TYR A 515 -23.89 -18.30 3.02
C TYR A 515 -25.36 -18.72 2.81
N GLU A 516 -26.31 -17.85 3.14
CA GLU A 516 -27.74 -18.10 2.90
C GLU A 516 -28.06 -18.26 1.41
N LEU A 517 -27.49 -17.44 0.54
CA LEU A 517 -27.63 -17.57 -0.91
C LEU A 517 -27.02 -18.88 -1.41
N PHE A 518 -25.83 -19.21 -0.92
CA PHE A 518 -25.14 -20.44 -1.29
C PHE A 518 -25.92 -21.70 -0.89
N GLU A 519 -26.56 -21.72 0.30
CA GLU A 519 -27.42 -22.82 0.73
C GLU A 519 -28.69 -22.96 -0.13
N LYS A 520 -29.27 -21.85 -0.61
CA LYS A 520 -30.46 -21.87 -1.47
C LYS A 520 -30.16 -22.33 -2.88
N ASP A 521 -29.10 -21.82 -3.48
CA ASP A 521 -28.70 -22.14 -4.86
C ASP A 521 -28.03 -23.52 -4.96
N GLY A 522 -27.43 -23.98 -3.86
CA GLY A 522 -26.66 -25.21 -3.77
C GLY A 522 -27.44 -26.40 -3.23
N ASN A 523 -28.65 -26.67 -3.74
CA ASN A 523 -29.61 -27.70 -3.30
C ASN A 523 -29.07 -29.16 -3.34
N ARG A 524 -27.76 -29.37 -3.35
CA ARG A 524 -27.18 -30.71 -3.24
C ARG A 524 -26.32 -30.82 -1.98
N PRO A 525 -26.41 -31.95 -1.27
CA PRO A 525 -25.46 -32.23 -0.19
C PRO A 525 -24.03 -32.21 -0.74
N ILE A 526 -23.14 -31.52 -0.04
CA ILE A 526 -21.71 -31.51 -0.36
C ILE A 526 -21.16 -32.87 0.04
N MET A 527 -20.66 -33.63 -0.95
CA MET A 527 -20.04 -34.92 -0.68
C MET A 527 -18.75 -34.72 0.09
N ILE A 528 -18.54 -35.50 1.14
CA ILE A 528 -17.34 -35.42 1.97
C ILE A 528 -16.06 -35.62 1.12
N GLU A 529 -16.13 -36.46 0.10
CA GLU A 529 -15.06 -36.72 -0.85
C GLU A 529 -14.74 -35.48 -1.71
N GLU A 530 -15.74 -34.72 -2.10
CA GLU A 530 -15.60 -33.46 -2.83
C GLU A 530 -14.86 -32.43 -1.95
N LEU A 531 -15.29 -32.30 -0.70
CA LEU A 531 -14.66 -31.39 0.26
C LEU A 531 -13.24 -31.83 0.61
N ALA A 532 -12.99 -33.12 0.74
CA ALA A 532 -11.66 -33.69 0.97
C ALA A 532 -10.73 -33.43 -0.20
N SER A 533 -11.21 -33.61 -1.44
CA SER A 533 -10.47 -33.32 -2.66
C SER A 533 -10.12 -31.84 -2.76
N GLU A 534 -11.08 -30.95 -2.41
CA GLU A 534 -10.90 -29.50 -2.36
C GLU A 534 -9.77 -29.09 -1.40
N LEU A 535 -9.69 -29.76 -0.27
CA LEU A 535 -8.70 -29.51 0.78
C LEU A 535 -7.35 -30.20 0.49
N GLY A 536 -7.23 -30.92 -0.62
CA GLY A 536 -6.01 -31.65 -0.96
C GLY A 536 -5.68 -32.77 0.05
N LEU A 537 -6.70 -33.32 0.74
CA LEU A 537 -6.50 -34.39 1.71
C LEU A 537 -6.22 -35.71 1.01
N SER A 538 -5.17 -36.40 1.45
CA SER A 538 -4.88 -37.75 0.99
C SER A 538 -6.00 -38.72 1.39
N PRO A 539 -6.34 -39.72 0.56
CA PRO A 539 -7.33 -40.74 0.92
C PRO A 539 -7.03 -41.52 2.21
N SER A 540 -5.78 -41.45 2.69
CA SER A 540 -5.34 -42.12 3.92
C SER A 540 -5.66 -41.33 5.21
N VAL A 541 -6.13 -40.08 5.11
CA VAL A 541 -6.47 -39.25 6.27
C VAL A 541 -7.93 -39.52 6.68
N PRO A 542 -8.25 -39.73 7.96
CA PRO A 542 -9.63 -39.87 8.42
C PRO A 542 -10.36 -38.53 8.25
N VAL A 543 -10.99 -38.38 7.09
CA VAL A 543 -11.59 -37.15 6.57
C VAL A 543 -12.59 -36.53 7.55
N HIS A 544 -13.38 -37.36 8.26
CA HIS A 544 -14.37 -36.87 9.23
C HIS A 544 -13.73 -36.19 10.46
N VAL A 545 -12.54 -36.58 10.87
CA VAL A 545 -11.87 -35.91 12.00
C VAL A 545 -11.36 -34.53 11.59
N VAL A 546 -10.83 -34.41 10.37
CA VAL A 546 -10.30 -33.14 9.87
C VAL A 546 -11.42 -32.19 9.45
N LEU A 547 -12.58 -32.73 9.04
CA LEU A 547 -13.70 -31.96 8.53
C LEU A 547 -14.79 -31.65 9.58
N GLN A 548 -14.63 -32.07 10.84
CA GLN A 548 -15.61 -31.80 11.90
C GLN A 548 -16.02 -30.32 11.98
N ASP A 549 -15.05 -29.42 11.82
CA ASP A 549 -15.32 -27.97 11.85
C ASP A 549 -15.99 -27.44 10.56
N TRP A 550 -15.99 -28.24 9.48
CA TRP A 550 -16.56 -27.85 8.18
C TRP A 550 -18.01 -28.30 8.06
N ILE A 551 -18.35 -29.41 8.74
CA ILE A 551 -19.65 -30.05 8.65
C ILE A 551 -20.40 -29.80 9.98
N ARG A 552 -21.59 -29.25 9.89
CA ARG A 552 -22.40 -28.85 11.05
C ARG A 552 -23.10 -30.05 11.71
N HIS A 553 -23.54 -31.01 10.91
CA HIS A 553 -24.28 -32.21 11.33
C HIS A 553 -24.02 -33.38 10.36
N SER A 554 -24.51 -34.54 10.74
CA SER A 554 -24.43 -35.78 9.95
C SER A 554 -25.19 -35.76 8.60
N ASP A 555 -25.89 -34.65 8.28
CA ASP A 555 -26.64 -34.45 7.04
C ASP A 555 -25.78 -33.93 5.86
N GLY A 556 -24.47 -33.77 6.03
CA GLY A 556 -23.53 -33.37 4.99
C GLY A 556 -23.59 -31.89 4.60
N LYS A 557 -24.21 -31.02 5.40
CA LYS A 557 -24.25 -29.58 5.12
C LYS A 557 -23.00 -28.87 5.62
N LEU A 558 -22.51 -27.94 4.80
CA LEU A 558 -21.39 -27.09 5.15
C LEU A 558 -21.76 -26.14 6.30
N SER A 559 -20.92 -26.04 7.33
CA SER A 559 -21.11 -25.04 8.38
C SER A 559 -20.75 -23.63 7.88
N PHE A 560 -21.26 -22.59 8.55
CA PHE A 560 -20.87 -21.21 8.24
C PHE A 560 -19.34 -21.00 8.32
N LEU A 561 -18.71 -21.58 9.33
CA LEU A 561 -17.24 -21.55 9.45
C LEU A 561 -16.56 -22.25 8.27
N GLY A 562 -17.10 -23.41 7.86
CA GLY A 562 -16.63 -24.13 6.68
C GLY A 562 -16.79 -23.30 5.40
N PHE A 563 -17.90 -22.60 5.24
CA PHE A 563 -18.14 -21.69 4.12
C PHE A 563 -17.11 -20.54 4.08
N VAL A 564 -16.85 -19.89 5.22
CA VAL A 564 -15.83 -18.83 5.31
C VAL A 564 -14.44 -19.37 4.95
N ARG A 565 -14.08 -20.57 5.44
CA ARG A 565 -12.82 -21.23 5.05
C ARG A 565 -12.78 -21.54 3.55
N LEU A 566 -13.88 -21.99 2.97
CA LEU A 566 -13.99 -22.22 1.52
C LEU A 566 -13.75 -20.95 0.71
N LEU A 567 -14.29 -19.81 1.14
CA LEU A 567 -14.06 -18.51 0.51
C LEU A 567 -12.57 -18.14 0.48
N HIS A 568 -11.83 -18.38 1.56
CA HIS A 568 -10.40 -18.10 1.63
C HIS A 568 -9.54 -19.07 0.77
N GLY A 569 -10.06 -20.26 0.48
CA GLY A 569 -9.32 -21.33 -0.18
C GLY A 569 -8.31 -22.02 0.74
N VAL A 570 -7.70 -23.10 0.25
CA VAL A 570 -6.75 -23.90 1.04
C VAL A 570 -5.42 -23.17 1.17
N SER A 571 -5.07 -22.79 2.40
CA SER A 571 -3.72 -22.36 2.71
C SER A 571 -2.88 -23.60 3.02
N SER A 572 -1.88 -23.88 2.17
CA SER A 572 -0.92 -24.98 2.35
C SER A 572 -0.17 -24.99 3.70
N ARG A 573 -0.29 -23.94 4.50
CA ARG A 573 0.31 -23.84 5.85
C ARG A 573 -0.56 -24.38 6.97
N THR A 574 -1.85 -24.61 6.74
CA THR A 574 -2.77 -25.07 7.81
C THR A 574 -2.66 -26.57 8.06
N PHE A 575 -2.15 -27.34 7.10
CA PHE A 575 -2.05 -28.80 7.18
C PHE A 575 -0.69 -29.33 7.68
N GLN A 576 0.32 -28.47 7.87
CA GLN A 576 1.62 -28.89 8.43
C GLN A 576 1.68 -28.85 9.98
N LYS A 577 0.57 -28.51 10.65
CA LYS A 577 0.48 -28.44 12.13
C LYS A 577 -0.65 -29.29 12.75
N ALA A 578 -1.25 -30.18 11.98
CA ALA A 578 -2.18 -31.20 12.52
C ALA A 578 -1.52 -32.57 12.59
#